data_e086b3e8c2165dbd8d69798a521d8858
#
_entry.id   e086b3e8c2165dbd8d69798a521d8858
#
_cell.length_a   1.000
_cell.length_b   1.000
_cell.length_c   1.000
_cell.angle_alpha   90.00
_cell.angle_beta   90.00
_cell.angle_gamma   90.00
#
_symmetry.space_group_name_H-M   'P 1'
#
loop_
_entity.id
_entity.type
_entity.pdbx_description
1 polymer ?
#
loop_
_entity_poly.entity_id
_entity_poly.type
_entity_poly.pdbx_seq_one_letter_code
_entity_poly.pdbx_strand_id
1 'polypeptide(L)'
;LNVKAEELIQDANGRVTGVKATDKTKKEVKFLANNGVVLTTGGFGSNVEMRKQYNKEYDERYKSTDTVGTTGDGIVMAQKVGAQLQNMEYIQTYPIANPKTGMISLLADTRFDGAILVNQEGKRFVEELDSRDVISKAILAQTGGYAYQIWNDKIDAISKTKEAHKSEYDELIREGLLVKADTIEEAAKFFDIDVKNLKETIAKVNEYAKTKADKDFHH
;
A
#
# COMPACT_ATOMS: atom_id res chain seq x y z
N LEU A 1 9.94 7.98 25.59
CA LEU A 1 9.17 6.80 25.20
C LEU A 1 8.04 6.57 26.22
N ASN A 2 6.91 5.99 25.77
CA ASN A 2 5.74 5.73 26.61
C ASN A 2 5.08 6.99 27.21
N VAL A 3 5.13 8.10 26.50
CA VAL A 3 4.42 9.33 26.81
C VAL A 3 3.60 9.71 25.58
N LYS A 4 2.29 9.81 25.73
CA LYS A 4 1.36 10.15 24.65
C LYS A 4 1.13 11.66 24.67
N ALA A 5 1.50 12.36 23.57
CA ALA A 5 1.13 13.75 23.36
C ALA A 5 -0.38 13.85 23.07
N GLU A 6 -1.06 14.82 23.68
CA GLU A 6 -2.51 14.96 23.60
C GLU A 6 -2.95 16.37 23.17
N GLU A 7 -2.15 17.40 23.50
CA GLU A 7 -2.53 18.78 23.26
C GLU A 7 -1.30 19.67 23.11
N LEU A 8 -1.38 20.67 22.22
CA LEU A 8 -0.41 21.77 22.16
C LEU A 8 -0.82 22.88 23.12
N ILE A 9 0.13 23.38 23.91
CA ILE A 9 -0.10 24.45 24.86
C ILE A 9 0.16 25.78 24.16
N GLN A 10 -0.81 26.72 24.23
CA GLN A 10 -0.66 28.08 23.75
C GLN A 10 -0.61 29.09 24.90
N ASP A 11 0.13 30.17 24.71
CA ASP A 11 0.06 31.35 25.56
C ASP A 11 -1.12 32.28 25.20
N ALA A 12 -1.28 33.36 25.94
CA ALA A 12 -2.34 34.34 25.72
C ALA A 12 -2.30 35.03 24.34
N ASN A 13 -1.16 34.96 23.64
CA ASN A 13 -0.96 35.57 22.32
C ASN A 13 -1.15 34.49 21.20
N GLY A 14 -1.53 33.27 21.53
CA GLY A 14 -1.71 32.17 20.57
C GLY A 14 -0.41 31.48 20.15
N ARG A 15 0.73 31.79 20.77
CA ARG A 15 1.99 31.14 20.48
C ARG A 15 2.02 29.75 21.13
N VAL A 16 2.44 28.73 20.39
CA VAL A 16 2.65 27.36 20.93
C VAL A 16 3.91 27.35 21.80
N THR A 17 3.75 27.05 23.09
CA THR A 17 4.78 27.09 24.14
C THR A 17 5.04 25.74 24.79
N GLY A 18 4.42 24.68 24.31
CA GLY A 18 4.66 23.35 24.89
C GLY A 18 3.68 22.28 24.42
N VAL A 19 3.79 21.13 25.04
CA VAL A 19 2.96 19.96 24.81
C VAL A 19 2.46 19.43 26.14
N LYS A 20 1.17 19.16 26.21
CA LYS A 20 0.54 18.36 27.26
C LYS A 20 0.50 16.91 26.83
N ALA A 21 0.86 16.02 27.72
CA ALA A 21 0.99 14.60 27.43
C ALA A 21 0.59 13.75 28.64
N THR A 22 0.33 12.47 28.42
CA THR A 22 0.04 11.51 29.48
C THR A 22 1.13 10.42 29.47
N ASP A 23 1.70 10.14 30.62
CA ASP A 23 2.70 9.09 30.79
C ASP A 23 2.07 7.68 30.93
N LYS A 24 2.91 6.64 30.99
CA LYS A 24 2.47 5.24 31.17
C LYS A 24 1.68 4.99 32.45
N THR A 25 1.80 5.87 33.45
CA THR A 25 1.05 5.78 34.73
C THR A 25 -0.27 6.55 34.71
N LYS A 26 -0.64 7.07 33.53
CA LYS A 26 -1.81 7.93 33.29
C LYS A 26 -1.73 9.30 34.00
N LYS A 27 -0.53 9.73 34.35
CA LYS A 27 -0.30 11.05 34.95
C LYS A 27 -0.08 12.07 33.83
N GLU A 28 -0.72 13.24 33.96
CA GLU A 28 -0.49 14.39 33.08
C GLU A 28 0.93 14.93 33.28
N VAL A 29 1.61 15.19 32.16
CA VAL A 29 2.94 15.78 32.10
C VAL A 29 2.93 16.91 31.08
N LYS A 30 3.57 18.05 31.41
CA LYS A 30 3.72 19.18 30.51
C LYS A 30 5.19 19.37 30.16
N PHE A 31 5.46 19.48 28.86
CA PHE A 31 6.77 19.82 28.34
C PHE A 31 6.70 21.24 27.79
N LEU A 32 7.42 22.17 28.41
CA LEU A 32 7.47 23.57 27.96
C LEU A 32 8.64 23.76 26.99
N ALA A 33 8.44 24.61 26.00
CA ALA A 33 9.39 24.90 24.94
C ALA A 33 9.61 26.41 24.81
N ASN A 34 10.87 26.85 24.92
CA ASN A 34 11.24 28.28 24.82
C ASN A 34 11.13 28.80 23.37
N ASN A 35 11.52 27.97 22.39
CA ASN A 35 11.64 28.37 21.00
C ASN A 35 10.45 27.90 20.12
N GLY A 36 9.86 26.76 20.42
CA GLY A 36 8.74 26.20 19.68
C GLY A 36 8.63 24.68 19.81
N VAL A 37 7.61 24.13 19.20
CA VAL A 37 7.34 22.68 19.15
C VAL A 37 7.41 22.21 17.69
N VAL A 38 8.15 21.12 17.45
CA VAL A 38 8.21 20.49 16.14
C VAL A 38 7.33 19.24 16.15
N LEU A 39 6.35 19.16 15.22
CA LEU A 39 5.51 18.00 15.05
C LEU A 39 6.09 17.06 13.98
N THR A 40 6.48 15.87 14.40
CA THR A 40 7.01 14.80 13.53
C THR A 40 6.25 13.50 13.75
N THR A 41 4.92 13.62 13.92
CA THR A 41 4.02 12.54 14.37
C THR A 41 3.52 11.67 13.23
N GLY A 42 4.00 11.88 12.00
CA GLY A 42 3.53 11.17 10.81
C GLY A 42 2.16 11.64 10.33
N GLY A 43 1.56 10.86 9.46
CA GLY A 43 0.27 11.12 8.84
C GLY A 43 -0.90 10.48 9.58
N PHE A 44 -1.93 10.08 8.80
CA PHE A 44 -3.17 9.47 9.30
C PHE A 44 -3.59 8.20 8.55
N GLY A 45 -2.66 7.55 7.84
CA GLY A 45 -2.96 6.41 6.98
C GLY A 45 -3.57 5.20 7.71
N SER A 46 -3.31 5.02 9.00
CA SER A 46 -3.93 3.97 9.82
C SER A 46 -5.28 4.35 10.44
N ASN A 47 -5.74 5.60 10.25
CA ASN A 47 -7.02 6.06 10.74
C ASN A 47 -8.06 6.06 9.61
N VAL A 48 -8.84 4.98 9.50
CA VAL A 48 -9.85 4.79 8.47
C VAL A 48 -10.89 5.91 8.48
N GLU A 49 -11.37 6.32 9.65
CA GLU A 49 -12.38 7.38 9.76
C GLU A 49 -11.83 8.73 9.27
N MET A 50 -10.58 9.04 9.61
CA MET A 50 -9.95 10.26 9.13
C MET A 50 -9.69 10.22 7.61
N ARG A 51 -9.31 9.06 7.06
CA ARG A 51 -9.22 8.87 5.60
C ARG A 51 -10.57 9.14 4.94
N LYS A 52 -11.64 8.51 5.41
CA LYS A 52 -13.02 8.69 4.90
C LYS A 52 -13.53 10.12 5.06
N GLN A 53 -13.13 10.82 6.12
CA GLN A 53 -13.48 12.22 6.32
C GLN A 53 -12.97 13.10 5.18
N TYR A 54 -11.72 12.89 4.74
CA TYR A 54 -11.10 13.69 3.69
C TYR A 54 -11.33 13.13 2.28
N ASN A 55 -11.42 11.81 2.16
CA ASN A 55 -11.74 11.18 0.89
C ASN A 55 -12.47 9.86 1.12
N LYS A 56 -13.77 9.84 0.83
CA LYS A 56 -14.67 8.67 1.06
C LYS A 56 -14.28 7.42 0.28
N GLU A 57 -13.43 7.56 -0.73
CA GLU A 57 -12.96 6.46 -1.55
C GLU A 57 -12.00 5.53 -0.78
N TYR A 58 -11.24 6.08 0.19
CA TYR A 58 -10.22 5.36 0.96
C TYR A 58 -10.79 4.77 2.27
N ASP A 59 -11.70 3.84 2.13
CA ASP A 59 -12.40 3.15 3.20
C ASP A 59 -11.63 1.93 3.76
N GLU A 60 -12.33 1.03 4.43
CA GLU A 60 -11.79 -0.17 5.08
C GLU A 60 -11.17 -1.19 4.13
N ARG A 61 -11.51 -1.12 2.82
CA ARG A 61 -10.94 -2.01 1.79
C ARG A 61 -9.45 -1.74 1.57
N TYR A 62 -9.02 -0.50 1.79
CA TYR A 62 -7.61 -0.14 1.74
C TYR A 62 -6.93 -0.44 3.07
N LYS A 63 -6.05 -1.44 3.09
CA LYS A 63 -5.19 -1.68 4.25
C LYS A 63 -4.09 -0.64 4.31
N SER A 64 -3.71 -0.23 5.51
CA SER A 64 -2.60 0.72 5.69
C SER A 64 -1.26 -0.02 5.75
N THR A 65 -0.25 0.56 5.11
CA THR A 65 1.14 0.15 5.24
C THR A 65 1.86 0.87 6.39
N ASP A 66 1.18 1.83 7.01
CA ASP A 66 1.71 2.59 8.15
C ASP A 66 1.65 1.79 9.45
N THR A 67 2.43 2.21 10.43
CA THR A 67 2.30 1.69 11.78
C THR A 67 0.92 2.02 12.36
N VAL A 68 0.44 1.18 13.26
CA VAL A 68 -0.88 1.35 13.92
C VAL A 68 -1.03 2.70 14.67
N GLY A 69 0.07 3.36 14.98
CA GLY A 69 0.08 4.67 15.63
C GLY A 69 0.00 5.87 14.68
N THR A 70 -0.02 5.65 13.37
CA THR A 70 -0.14 6.73 12.36
C THR A 70 -1.60 7.14 12.20
N THR A 71 -2.14 7.77 13.24
CA THR A 71 -3.59 8.02 13.42
C THR A 71 -3.99 9.48 13.22
N GLY A 72 -3.03 10.37 12.91
CA GLY A 72 -3.31 11.80 12.67
C GLY A 72 -3.37 12.66 13.93
N ASP A 73 -2.97 12.13 15.08
CA ASP A 73 -3.07 12.84 16.36
C ASP A 73 -2.39 14.21 16.34
N GLY A 74 -1.19 14.30 15.72
CA GLY A 74 -0.46 15.57 15.60
C GLY A 74 -1.18 16.58 14.69
N ILE A 75 -1.81 16.11 13.62
CA ILE A 75 -2.62 16.95 12.72
C ILE A 75 -3.80 17.52 13.49
N VAL A 76 -4.51 16.70 14.26
CA VAL A 76 -5.64 17.12 15.09
C VAL A 76 -5.21 18.11 16.17
N MET A 77 -4.06 17.87 16.83
CA MET A 77 -3.50 18.81 17.81
C MET A 77 -3.16 20.18 17.18
N ALA A 78 -2.54 20.16 16.00
CA ALA A 78 -2.20 21.37 15.27
C ALA A 78 -3.46 22.16 14.85
N GLN A 79 -4.49 21.48 14.36
CA GLN A 79 -5.74 22.10 13.94
C GLN A 79 -6.45 22.79 15.12
N LYS A 80 -6.41 22.19 16.32
CA LYS A 80 -7.00 22.78 17.53
C LYS A 80 -6.36 24.12 17.94
N VAL A 81 -5.12 24.36 17.56
CA VAL A 81 -4.40 25.62 17.80
C VAL A 81 -4.37 26.53 16.58
N GLY A 82 -5.24 26.31 15.61
CA GLY A 82 -5.46 27.20 14.47
C GLY A 82 -4.62 26.90 13.22
N ALA A 83 -3.94 25.75 13.16
CA ALA A 83 -3.23 25.34 11.94
C ALA A 83 -4.21 25.07 10.80
N GLN A 84 -3.92 25.56 9.61
CA GLN A 84 -4.66 25.30 8.39
C GLN A 84 -4.22 23.96 7.80
N LEU A 85 -5.19 23.16 7.34
CA LEU A 85 -4.96 21.92 6.63
C LEU A 85 -5.13 22.14 5.13
N GLN A 86 -4.26 21.50 4.33
CA GLN A 86 -4.34 21.55 2.86
C GLN A 86 -4.10 20.15 2.30
N ASN A 87 -4.74 19.85 1.17
CA ASN A 87 -4.51 18.63 0.37
C ASN A 87 -4.73 17.32 1.15
N MET A 88 -5.60 17.35 2.14
CA MET A 88 -5.87 16.18 2.98
C MET A 88 -6.56 15.04 2.23
N GLU A 89 -7.21 15.35 1.11
CA GLU A 89 -7.86 14.41 0.20
C GLU A 89 -6.88 13.59 -0.65
N TYR A 90 -5.63 14.04 -0.79
CA TYR A 90 -4.60 13.37 -1.58
C TYR A 90 -3.90 12.29 -0.76
N ILE A 91 -4.54 11.14 -0.68
CA ILE A 91 -4.03 9.96 0.02
C ILE A 91 -3.36 9.05 -0.99
N GLN A 92 -2.07 8.79 -0.84
CA GLN A 92 -1.35 7.90 -1.74
C GLN A 92 -1.65 6.43 -1.44
N THR A 93 -1.93 5.65 -2.49
CA THR A 93 -2.06 4.20 -2.42
C THR A 93 -0.82 3.51 -2.96
N TYR A 94 -0.64 2.24 -2.62
CA TYR A 94 0.32 1.34 -3.24
C TYR A 94 -0.43 0.07 -3.67
N PRO A 95 -0.37 -0.33 -4.97
CA PRO A 95 -1.30 -1.32 -5.50
C PRO A 95 -1.01 -2.75 -5.06
N ILE A 96 0.22 -3.08 -4.69
CA ILE A 96 0.61 -4.46 -4.41
C ILE A 96 1.15 -4.58 -2.98
N ALA A 97 0.37 -5.24 -2.16
CA ALA A 97 0.66 -5.44 -0.74
C ALA A 97 0.29 -6.86 -0.33
N ASN A 98 0.91 -7.35 0.74
CA ASN A 98 0.52 -8.60 1.37
C ASN A 98 -0.94 -8.50 1.85
N PRO A 99 -1.86 -9.34 1.36
CA PRO A 99 -3.28 -9.21 1.66
C PRO A 99 -3.62 -9.50 3.13
N LYS A 100 -2.74 -10.17 3.87
CA LYS A 100 -2.94 -10.44 5.31
C LYS A 100 -2.53 -9.26 6.17
N THR A 101 -1.37 -8.66 5.89
CA THR A 101 -0.75 -7.65 6.76
C THR A 101 -0.94 -6.22 6.28
N GLY A 102 -1.19 -5.99 4.98
CA GLY A 102 -1.19 -4.67 4.35
C GLY A 102 0.21 -4.14 4.05
N MET A 103 1.28 -4.86 4.37
CA MET A 103 2.65 -4.44 4.08
C MET A 103 2.91 -4.42 2.57
N ILE A 104 3.60 -3.40 2.12
CA ILE A 104 4.05 -3.28 0.71
C ILE A 104 4.89 -4.51 0.36
N SER A 105 4.56 -5.14 -0.78
CA SER A 105 5.39 -6.21 -1.34
C SER A 105 6.49 -5.62 -2.21
N LEU A 106 7.73 -5.95 -1.89
CA LEU A 106 8.90 -5.57 -2.69
C LEU A 106 9.05 -6.43 -3.95
N LEU A 107 8.43 -7.63 -3.96
CA LEU A 107 8.33 -8.45 -5.18
C LEU A 107 7.45 -7.80 -6.26
N ALA A 108 6.65 -6.80 -5.89
CA ALA A 108 5.87 -5.99 -6.82
C ALA A 108 6.70 -5.33 -7.93
N ASP A 109 7.98 -5.10 -7.68
CA ASP A 109 8.86 -4.43 -8.65
C ASP A 109 9.13 -5.26 -9.90
N THR A 110 8.85 -6.58 -9.87
CA THR A 110 8.90 -7.42 -11.09
C THR A 110 7.97 -6.94 -12.20
N ARG A 111 6.93 -6.14 -11.90
CA ARG A 111 6.06 -5.53 -12.91
C ARG A 111 6.80 -4.56 -13.84
N PHE A 112 7.83 -3.88 -13.35
CA PHE A 112 8.67 -3.00 -14.16
C PHE A 112 9.53 -3.74 -15.18
N ASP A 113 9.65 -5.07 -15.02
CA ASP A 113 10.42 -5.96 -15.87
C ASP A 113 9.53 -6.93 -16.67
N GLY A 114 8.20 -6.73 -16.63
CA GLY A 114 7.25 -7.45 -17.47
C GLY A 114 6.34 -8.44 -16.75
N ALA A 115 6.27 -8.43 -15.41
CA ALA A 115 5.22 -9.17 -14.71
C ALA A 115 3.85 -8.56 -14.99
N ILE A 116 2.82 -9.40 -15.11
CA ILE A 116 1.44 -9.00 -15.41
C ILE A 116 0.53 -9.16 -14.20
N LEU A 117 -0.55 -8.38 -14.17
CA LEU A 117 -1.63 -8.51 -13.21
C LEU A 117 -2.82 -9.22 -13.85
N VAL A 118 -3.28 -10.29 -13.22
CA VAL A 118 -4.49 -11.02 -13.64
C VAL A 118 -5.49 -11.14 -12.51
N ASN A 119 -6.75 -11.18 -12.85
CA ASN A 119 -7.84 -11.44 -11.93
C ASN A 119 -8.10 -12.95 -11.75
N GLN A 120 -9.09 -13.31 -10.95
CA GLN A 120 -9.45 -14.70 -10.69
C GLN A 120 -9.96 -15.42 -11.94
N GLU A 121 -10.50 -14.68 -12.92
CA GLU A 121 -10.90 -15.18 -14.22
C GLU A 121 -9.73 -15.37 -15.19
N GLY A 122 -8.47 -15.17 -14.74
CA GLY A 122 -7.26 -15.34 -15.54
C GLY A 122 -7.03 -14.27 -16.60
N LYS A 123 -7.63 -13.09 -16.46
CA LYS A 123 -7.58 -11.99 -17.43
C LYS A 123 -6.80 -10.80 -16.88
N ARG A 124 -5.98 -10.16 -17.72
CA ARG A 124 -5.47 -8.81 -17.44
C ARG A 124 -6.62 -7.81 -17.40
N PHE A 125 -6.53 -6.82 -16.57
CA PHE A 125 -7.62 -5.85 -16.34
C PHE A 125 -7.14 -4.41 -16.20
N VAL A 126 -5.85 -4.17 -16.18
CA VAL A 126 -5.22 -2.85 -16.02
C VAL A 126 -3.83 -2.85 -16.64
N GLU A 127 -3.35 -1.70 -17.02
CA GLU A 127 -1.94 -1.50 -17.34
C GLU A 127 -1.09 -1.57 -16.06
N GLU A 128 -0.11 -2.45 -16.01
CA GLU A 128 0.69 -2.72 -14.82
C GLU A 128 1.60 -1.56 -14.40
N LEU A 129 1.88 -0.63 -15.31
CA LEU A 129 2.72 0.55 -15.08
C LEU A 129 1.93 1.86 -14.96
N ASP A 130 0.61 1.81 -14.96
CA ASP A 130 -0.23 2.97 -14.70
C ASP A 130 -0.01 3.52 -13.27
N SER A 131 -0.62 4.66 -12.97
CA SER A 131 -0.51 5.29 -11.66
C SER A 131 -1.01 4.38 -10.54
N ARG A 132 -0.41 4.52 -9.37
CA ARG A 132 -0.68 3.65 -8.21
C ARG A 132 -2.15 3.62 -7.82
N ASP A 133 -2.83 4.74 -7.91
CA ASP A 133 -4.25 4.87 -7.59
C ASP A 133 -5.14 4.18 -8.61
N VAL A 134 -4.84 4.28 -9.92
CA VAL A 134 -5.55 3.57 -10.98
C VAL A 134 -5.43 2.07 -10.80
N ILE A 135 -4.22 1.55 -10.60
CA ILE A 135 -4.00 0.12 -10.38
C ILE A 135 -4.70 -0.36 -9.10
N SER A 136 -4.58 0.39 -7.99
CA SER A 136 -5.22 0.02 -6.72
C SER A 136 -6.74 -0.07 -6.84
N LYS A 137 -7.37 0.91 -7.50
CA LYS A 137 -8.82 0.92 -7.77
C LYS A 137 -9.23 -0.24 -8.67
N ALA A 138 -8.46 -0.50 -9.72
CA ALA A 138 -8.71 -1.59 -10.64
C ALA A 138 -8.63 -2.96 -9.94
N ILE A 139 -7.66 -3.17 -9.04
CA ILE A 139 -7.55 -4.39 -8.23
C ILE A 139 -8.77 -4.54 -7.31
N LEU A 140 -9.15 -3.50 -6.58
CA LEU A 140 -10.30 -3.55 -5.67
C LEU A 140 -11.64 -3.75 -6.38
N ALA A 141 -11.72 -3.44 -7.67
CA ALA A 141 -12.90 -3.70 -8.51
C ALA A 141 -13.00 -5.16 -8.98
N GLN A 142 -11.93 -5.97 -8.86
CA GLN A 142 -11.97 -7.37 -9.25
C GLN A 142 -12.72 -8.23 -8.23
N THR A 143 -13.11 -9.43 -8.65
CA THR A 143 -13.76 -10.43 -7.78
C THR A 143 -12.93 -10.65 -6.52
N GLY A 144 -13.53 -10.46 -5.35
CA GLY A 144 -12.86 -10.57 -4.06
C GLY A 144 -11.97 -9.38 -3.68
N GLY A 145 -11.80 -8.35 -4.54
CA GLY A 145 -10.99 -7.16 -4.25
C GLY A 145 -9.48 -7.41 -4.24
N TYR A 146 -9.02 -8.42 -4.97
CA TYR A 146 -7.59 -8.75 -5.09
C TYR A 146 -7.26 -9.25 -6.51
N ALA A 147 -5.97 -9.36 -6.80
CA ALA A 147 -5.46 -9.86 -8.07
C ALA A 147 -4.16 -10.66 -7.84
N TYR A 148 -3.67 -11.28 -8.90
CA TYR A 148 -2.44 -12.06 -8.89
C TYR A 148 -1.40 -11.39 -9.79
N GLN A 149 -0.18 -11.29 -9.30
CA GLN A 149 0.97 -10.88 -10.11
C GLN A 149 1.70 -12.13 -10.60
N ILE A 150 1.89 -12.23 -11.91
CA ILE A 150 2.51 -13.40 -12.57
C ILE A 150 3.77 -12.97 -13.30
N TRP A 151 4.84 -13.71 -13.07
CA TRP A 151 6.11 -13.55 -13.79
C TRP A 151 6.80 -14.90 -13.98
N ASN A 152 7.82 -14.94 -14.80
CA ASN A 152 8.61 -16.14 -15.08
C ASN A 152 10.08 -15.96 -14.69
N ASP A 153 10.85 -17.05 -14.76
CA ASP A 153 12.28 -17.04 -14.41
C ASP A 153 13.13 -16.06 -15.24
N LYS A 154 12.69 -15.66 -16.46
CA LYS A 154 13.39 -14.65 -17.28
C LYS A 154 13.23 -13.25 -16.68
N ILE A 155 12.02 -12.92 -16.26
CA ILE A 155 11.72 -11.66 -15.57
C ILE A 155 12.47 -11.63 -14.24
N ASP A 156 12.46 -12.72 -13.48
CA ASP A 156 13.17 -12.85 -12.21
C ASP A 156 14.68 -12.65 -12.38
N ALA A 157 15.27 -13.18 -13.47
CA ALA A 157 16.68 -13.00 -13.80
C ALA A 157 17.07 -11.55 -14.16
N ILE A 158 16.14 -10.78 -14.74
CA ILE A 158 16.32 -9.36 -15.06
C ILE A 158 16.16 -8.52 -13.79
N SER A 159 15.06 -8.68 -13.09
CA SER A 159 14.70 -7.90 -11.90
C SER A 159 15.61 -8.17 -10.71
N LYS A 160 16.11 -9.43 -10.58
CA LYS A 160 16.82 -9.94 -9.40
C LYS A 160 16.04 -9.77 -8.08
N THR A 161 14.75 -9.53 -8.18
CA THR A 161 13.87 -9.20 -7.06
C THR A 161 13.81 -10.34 -6.05
N LYS A 162 13.75 -11.60 -6.53
CA LYS A 162 13.78 -12.78 -5.67
C LYS A 162 15.07 -12.88 -4.85
N GLU A 163 16.24 -12.58 -5.46
CA GLU A 163 17.53 -12.60 -4.77
C GLU A 163 17.63 -11.46 -3.77
N ALA A 164 17.25 -10.25 -4.17
CA ALA A 164 17.30 -9.05 -3.34
C ALA A 164 16.35 -9.12 -2.13
N HIS A 165 15.18 -9.75 -2.31
CA HIS A 165 14.12 -9.83 -1.30
C HIS A 165 13.79 -11.28 -0.91
N LYS A 166 14.84 -12.11 -0.80
CA LYS A 166 14.69 -13.55 -0.53
C LYS A 166 13.87 -13.86 0.74
N SER A 167 14.03 -13.07 1.78
CA SER A 167 13.29 -13.27 3.04
C SER A 167 11.78 -13.12 2.83
N GLU A 168 11.35 -12.10 2.10
CA GLU A 168 9.95 -11.89 1.74
C GLU A 168 9.44 -13.00 0.82
N TYR A 169 10.24 -13.37 -0.19
CA TYR A 169 9.90 -14.45 -1.10
C TYR A 169 9.62 -15.76 -0.35
N ASP A 170 10.54 -16.17 0.54
CA ASP A 170 10.40 -17.39 1.34
C ASP A 170 9.19 -17.31 2.30
N GLU A 171 8.90 -16.13 2.84
CA GLU A 171 7.75 -15.89 3.70
C GLU A 171 6.43 -16.03 2.95
N LEU A 172 6.30 -15.41 1.78
CA LEU A 172 5.10 -15.50 0.95
C LEU A 172 4.83 -16.93 0.46
N ILE A 173 5.88 -17.70 0.15
CA ILE A 173 5.75 -19.16 -0.15
C ILE A 173 5.19 -19.89 1.08
N ARG A 174 5.77 -19.67 2.26
CA ARG A 174 5.32 -20.34 3.51
C ARG A 174 3.88 -19.97 3.87
N GLU A 175 3.46 -18.75 3.56
CA GLU A 175 2.11 -18.27 3.82
C GLU A 175 1.08 -18.70 2.76
N GLY A 176 1.51 -19.33 1.67
CA GLY A 176 0.66 -19.71 0.55
C GLY A 176 0.16 -18.52 -0.28
N LEU A 177 0.89 -17.40 -0.24
CA LEU A 177 0.60 -16.20 -1.02
C LEU A 177 1.44 -16.11 -2.30
N LEU A 178 2.42 -16.98 -2.43
CA LEU A 178 3.27 -17.13 -3.61
C LEU A 178 3.47 -18.62 -3.88
N VAL A 179 3.48 -18.99 -5.16
CA VAL A 179 3.85 -20.35 -5.59
C VAL A 179 4.86 -20.25 -6.72
N LYS A 180 5.86 -21.14 -6.70
CA LYS A 180 6.65 -21.44 -7.88
C LYS A 180 6.11 -22.72 -8.49
N ALA A 181 5.64 -22.63 -9.73
CA ALA A 181 5.07 -23.73 -10.49
C ALA A 181 5.86 -23.95 -11.78
N ASP A 182 5.95 -25.17 -12.24
CA ASP A 182 6.64 -25.51 -13.50
C ASP A 182 5.73 -25.31 -14.71
N THR A 183 4.40 -25.27 -14.49
CA THR A 183 3.39 -25.08 -15.54
C THR A 183 2.37 -24.01 -15.16
N ILE A 184 1.73 -23.42 -16.19
CA ILE A 184 0.62 -22.47 -16.00
C ILE A 184 -0.54 -23.14 -15.28
N GLU A 185 -0.82 -24.40 -15.58
CA GLU A 185 -1.88 -25.20 -14.98
C GLU A 185 -1.70 -25.38 -13.47
N GLU A 186 -0.48 -25.66 -13.04
CA GLU A 186 -0.16 -25.79 -11.61
C GLU A 186 -0.34 -24.48 -10.87
N ALA A 187 0.16 -23.36 -11.44
CA ALA A 187 -0.02 -22.05 -10.87
C ALA A 187 -1.51 -21.65 -10.77
N ALA A 188 -2.26 -21.86 -11.85
CA ALA A 188 -3.68 -21.58 -11.91
C ALA A 188 -4.48 -22.41 -10.90
N LYS A 189 -4.18 -23.70 -10.79
CA LYS A 189 -4.82 -24.60 -9.83
C LYS A 189 -4.55 -24.22 -8.37
N PHE A 190 -3.33 -23.74 -8.08
CA PHE A 190 -2.96 -23.34 -6.73
C PHE A 190 -3.82 -22.19 -6.21
N PHE A 191 -4.13 -21.21 -7.07
CA PHE A 191 -4.89 -20.02 -6.73
C PHE A 191 -6.35 -20.03 -7.21
N ASP A 192 -6.84 -21.16 -7.74
CA ASP A 192 -8.19 -21.29 -8.30
C ASP A 192 -8.48 -20.26 -9.42
N ILE A 193 -7.51 -20.03 -10.30
CA ILE A 193 -7.62 -19.16 -11.48
C ILE A 193 -8.12 -19.97 -12.66
N ASP A 194 -8.96 -19.38 -13.54
CA ASP A 194 -9.38 -20.03 -14.77
C ASP A 194 -8.18 -20.31 -15.68
N VAL A 195 -7.86 -21.60 -15.84
CA VAL A 195 -6.67 -22.11 -16.56
C VAL A 195 -6.73 -21.73 -18.04
N LYS A 196 -7.90 -21.82 -18.66
CA LYS A 196 -8.07 -21.55 -20.11
C LYS A 196 -7.80 -20.07 -20.39
N ASN A 197 -8.48 -19.21 -19.68
CA ASN A 197 -8.29 -17.76 -19.83
C ASN A 197 -6.86 -17.33 -19.49
N LEU A 198 -6.25 -17.91 -18.43
CA LEU A 198 -4.87 -17.57 -18.07
C LEU A 198 -3.90 -17.94 -19.19
N LYS A 199 -4.04 -19.11 -19.80
CA LYS A 199 -3.22 -19.51 -20.96
C LYS A 199 -3.39 -18.56 -22.14
N GLU A 200 -4.62 -18.18 -22.46
CA GLU A 200 -4.92 -17.21 -23.52
C GLU A 200 -4.29 -15.85 -23.22
N THR A 201 -4.39 -15.38 -21.96
CA THR A 201 -3.77 -14.13 -21.51
C THR A 201 -2.26 -14.17 -21.68
N ILE A 202 -1.60 -15.22 -21.18
CA ILE A 202 -0.13 -15.36 -21.29
C ILE A 202 0.32 -15.47 -22.74
N ALA A 203 -0.43 -16.20 -23.58
CA ALA A 203 -0.13 -16.29 -25.02
C ALA A 203 -0.19 -14.92 -25.72
N LYS A 204 -1.20 -14.10 -25.42
CA LYS A 204 -1.32 -12.73 -25.94
C LYS A 204 -0.16 -11.85 -25.48
N VAL A 205 0.16 -11.87 -24.19
CA VAL A 205 1.28 -11.08 -23.64
C VAL A 205 2.60 -11.48 -24.29
N ASN A 206 2.85 -12.78 -24.49
CA ASN A 206 4.04 -13.26 -25.18
C ASN A 206 4.08 -12.80 -26.66
N GLU A 207 2.93 -12.65 -27.32
CA GLU A 207 2.85 -12.10 -28.67
C GLU A 207 3.14 -10.59 -28.67
N TYR A 208 2.59 -9.85 -27.71
CA TYR A 208 2.86 -8.41 -27.56
C TYR A 208 4.35 -8.15 -27.27
N ALA A 209 4.97 -8.96 -26.45
CA ALA A 209 6.41 -8.87 -26.18
C ALA A 209 7.27 -9.08 -27.46
N LYS A 210 6.84 -9.97 -28.39
CA LYS A 210 7.53 -10.17 -29.67
C LYS A 210 7.30 -9.02 -30.64
N THR A 211 6.08 -8.51 -30.70
CA THR A 211 5.69 -7.43 -31.63
C THR A 211 6.02 -6.04 -31.09
N LYS A 212 6.38 -5.93 -29.81
CA LYS A 212 6.59 -4.67 -29.09
C LYS A 212 5.37 -3.75 -29.17
N ALA A 213 4.20 -4.32 -29.10
CA ALA A 213 2.93 -3.58 -29.18
C ALA A 213 1.85 -4.29 -28.35
N ASP A 214 1.60 -3.80 -27.15
CA ASP A 214 0.47 -4.22 -26.33
C ASP A 214 -0.81 -3.56 -26.87
N LYS A 215 -1.71 -4.37 -27.42
CA LYS A 215 -2.98 -3.89 -27.98
C LYS A 215 -4.08 -3.75 -26.96
N ASP A 216 -3.92 -4.36 -25.76
CA ASP A 216 -4.94 -4.33 -24.73
C ASP A 216 -4.79 -3.08 -23.85
N PHE A 217 -3.54 -2.70 -23.47
CA PHE A 217 -3.26 -1.60 -22.54
C PHE A 217 -2.21 -0.62 -23.05
N HIS A 218 -1.74 -0.78 -24.28
CA HIS A 218 -0.79 0.14 -24.94
C HIS A 218 0.59 0.27 -24.25
N HIS A 219 1.01 -0.79 -23.56
CA HIS A 219 2.28 -0.88 -22.85
C HIS A 219 3.44 -1.31 -23.75
#